data_b731bc1b3c947d8cb1c0a481495da876
#
_entry.id   b731bc1b3c947d8cb1c0a481495da876
#
_cell.length_a   1.000
_cell.length_b   1.000
_cell.length_c   1.000
_cell.angle_alpha   90.00
_cell.angle_beta   90.00
_cell.angle_gamma   90.00
#
_symmetry.space_group_name_H-M   'P 1'
#
loop_
_entity.id
_entity.type
_entity.pdbx_description
1 polymer ?
#
loop_
_entity_poly.entity_id
_entity_poly.type
_entity_poly.pdbx_seq_one_letter_code
_entity_poly.pdbx_strand_id
1 'polypeptide(L)'
;LHAGINIVPVENKLLHEQTTSLEDTFRVIPLRTGNYESLLSVHSVKDSDGKSYHELQYPVPGSTESYGTYSIRKGGCERFDSRSAKELLGYLLDLLDDETHAFHAVSSVKLQALAGQMEQLTAQLKQATDNMNEYRETPYYLMIDQMSGKGQVTVKYWTTHCETGNQIQAGVELSPYATTYLDPKTLALVSTTYGGKQAPKNRELIDIYKYGIISHGRVLTQNDIASFCKKELGELLLRTEIRNGVEISPVPTEGLIRTKEVHLVLGTKLDGPSQEKQMKDSLHTRLSACSPDTFNYRIFIEYNNA
;
A
#
# COMPACT_ATOMS: atom_id res chain seq x y z
N LEU A 1 -3.59 -18.34 -22.43
CA LEU A 1 -2.28 -17.70 -22.66
C LEU A 1 -2.30 -17.11 -24.07
N HIS A 2 -2.45 -15.77 -24.18
CA HIS A 2 -2.20 -15.08 -25.43
C HIS A 2 -0.71 -14.70 -25.45
N ALA A 3 0.09 -15.42 -26.18
CA ALA A 3 1.45 -15.06 -26.47
C ALA A 3 1.48 -14.39 -27.84
N GLY A 4 1.76 -13.11 -27.89
CA GLY A 4 1.95 -12.32 -29.10
C GLY A 4 3.25 -11.54 -29.04
N ILE A 5 3.87 -11.29 -30.17
CA ILE A 5 4.95 -10.33 -30.29
C ILE A 5 4.32 -8.96 -30.00
N ASN A 6 4.88 -8.17 -29.11
CA ASN A 6 4.40 -6.84 -28.67
C ASN A 6 3.25 -6.84 -27.63
N ILE A 7 3.00 -7.94 -26.93
CA ILE A 7 2.11 -7.91 -25.75
C ILE A 7 2.98 -7.64 -24.53
N VAL A 8 2.73 -6.53 -23.85
CA VAL A 8 3.44 -6.10 -22.63
C VAL A 8 2.47 -6.05 -21.46
N PRO A 9 2.87 -6.48 -20.26
CA PRO A 9 2.05 -6.28 -19.07
C PRO A 9 1.91 -4.78 -18.77
N VAL A 10 0.69 -4.35 -18.50
CA VAL A 10 0.38 -2.98 -18.09
C VAL A 10 0.08 -2.99 -16.60
N GLU A 11 0.72 -2.10 -15.86
CA GLU A 11 0.54 -1.93 -14.44
C GLU A 11 -0.18 -0.62 -14.15
N ASN A 12 -1.09 -0.63 -13.17
CA ASN A 12 -1.77 0.56 -12.69
C ASN A 12 -0.85 1.35 -11.75
N LYS A 13 0.14 2.03 -12.33
CA LYS A 13 1.13 2.84 -11.62
C LYS A 13 1.31 4.18 -12.30
N LEU A 14 1.35 5.25 -11.51
CA LEU A 14 1.65 6.61 -11.94
C LEU A 14 2.91 7.11 -11.22
N LEU A 15 3.87 7.62 -11.99
CA LEU A 15 5.10 8.21 -11.44
C LEU A 15 4.89 9.70 -11.19
N HIS A 16 5.03 10.11 -9.94
CA HIS A 16 5.06 11.50 -9.54
C HIS A 16 6.49 11.96 -9.30
N GLU A 17 6.75 13.22 -9.63
CA GLU A 17 8.00 13.91 -9.33
C GLU A 17 7.68 15.20 -8.57
N GLN A 18 8.26 15.34 -7.39
CA GLN A 18 8.05 16.49 -6.52
C GLN A 18 9.39 17.03 -6.05
N THR A 19 9.63 18.32 -6.28
CA THR A 19 10.81 19.02 -5.76
C THR A 19 10.39 19.94 -4.63
N THR A 20 11.04 19.83 -3.49
CA THR A 20 10.75 20.61 -2.28
C THR A 20 12.03 21.23 -1.76
N SER A 21 11.97 22.53 -1.43
CA SER A 21 13.04 23.21 -0.71
C SER A 21 12.89 22.90 0.78
N LEU A 22 13.93 22.38 1.41
CA LEU A 22 13.92 22.04 2.82
C LEU A 22 14.54 23.19 3.62
N GLU A 23 13.80 23.66 4.59
CA GLU A 23 14.28 24.58 5.60
C GLU A 23 14.98 23.82 6.73
N ASP A 24 15.91 24.48 7.42
CA ASP A 24 16.78 23.85 8.42
C ASP A 24 16.02 23.13 9.57
N THR A 25 14.77 23.51 9.82
CA THR A 25 14.00 23.08 10.98
C THR A 25 13.11 21.86 10.71
N PHE A 26 12.57 21.74 9.49
CA PHE A 26 11.63 20.68 9.15
C PHE A 26 12.12 19.87 7.95
N ARG A 27 12.52 18.64 8.24
CA ARG A 27 12.99 17.68 7.21
C ARG A 27 11.87 16.76 6.76
N VAL A 28 10.67 17.29 6.62
CA VAL A 28 9.46 16.53 6.29
C VAL A 28 8.96 16.96 4.92
N ILE A 29 8.79 16.01 4.02
CA ILE A 29 8.25 16.22 2.69
C ILE A 29 6.92 15.50 2.59
N PRO A 30 5.77 16.20 2.56
CA PRO A 30 4.49 15.58 2.32
C PRO A 30 4.42 15.06 0.88
N LEU A 31 4.04 13.79 0.70
CA LEU A 31 3.81 13.21 -0.62
C LEU A 31 2.38 13.53 -1.06
N ARG A 32 2.28 14.26 -2.16
CA ARG A 32 0.98 14.64 -2.72
C ARG A 32 0.44 13.49 -3.55
N THR A 33 -0.68 12.94 -3.13
CA THR A 33 -1.46 11.94 -3.89
C THR A 33 -2.71 12.61 -4.43
N GLY A 34 -3.14 12.22 -5.63
CA GLY A 34 -4.41 12.66 -6.19
C GLY A 34 -5.60 12.02 -5.47
N ASN A 35 -6.80 12.50 -5.79
CA ASN A 35 -8.03 11.86 -5.32
C ASN A 35 -8.07 10.41 -5.84
N TYR A 36 -8.36 9.46 -4.95
CA TYR A 36 -8.41 8.01 -5.25
C TYR A 36 -7.05 7.38 -5.61
N GLU A 37 -5.95 8.06 -5.33
CA GLU A 37 -4.61 7.51 -5.49
C GLU A 37 -4.04 7.08 -4.14
N SER A 38 -3.38 5.94 -4.12
CA SER A 38 -2.64 5.44 -2.96
C SER A 38 -1.16 5.33 -3.27
N LEU A 39 -0.31 5.70 -2.31
CA LEU A 39 1.14 5.54 -2.44
C LEU A 39 1.50 4.06 -2.51
N LEU A 40 2.30 3.68 -3.51
CA LEU A 40 2.87 2.33 -3.63
C LEU A 40 4.27 2.25 -3.04
N SER A 41 5.16 3.09 -3.54
CA SER A 41 6.56 3.08 -3.13
C SER A 41 7.25 4.37 -3.55
N VAL A 42 8.35 4.68 -2.86
CA VAL A 42 9.27 5.73 -3.29
C VAL A 42 10.27 5.13 -4.27
N HIS A 43 10.41 5.77 -5.43
CA HIS A 43 11.35 5.33 -6.47
C HIS A 43 12.76 5.85 -6.23
N SER A 44 12.88 7.14 -5.96
CA SER A 44 14.17 7.77 -5.67
C SER A 44 14.00 9.08 -4.92
N VAL A 45 14.97 9.37 -4.06
CA VAL A 45 15.11 10.65 -3.37
C VAL A 45 16.51 11.17 -3.66
N LYS A 46 16.61 12.37 -4.23
CA LYS A 46 17.88 13.00 -4.61
C LYS A 46 17.92 14.46 -4.18
N ASP A 47 19.11 14.91 -3.80
CA ASP A 47 19.33 16.33 -3.55
C ASP A 47 19.65 17.11 -4.85
N SER A 48 19.85 18.44 -4.71
CA SER A 48 20.26 19.32 -5.81
C SER A 48 21.60 18.92 -6.44
N ASP A 49 22.47 18.25 -5.72
CA ASP A 49 23.78 17.79 -6.18
C ASP A 49 23.72 16.40 -6.84
N GLY A 50 22.52 15.82 -6.94
CA GLY A 50 22.30 14.49 -7.54
C GLY A 50 22.62 13.32 -6.63
N LYS A 51 22.96 13.57 -5.36
CA LYS A 51 23.23 12.50 -4.39
C LYS A 51 21.94 11.82 -3.97
N SER A 52 21.97 10.49 -3.93
CA SER A 52 20.79 9.68 -3.61
C SER A 52 20.72 9.38 -2.12
N TYR A 53 19.49 9.45 -1.58
CA TYR A 53 19.15 9.01 -0.23
C TYR A 53 18.64 7.58 -0.26
N HIS A 54 18.90 6.84 0.80
CA HIS A 54 18.45 5.46 0.96
C HIS A 54 17.33 5.36 2.02
N GLU A 55 16.39 4.46 1.79
CA GLU A 55 15.37 4.18 2.79
C GLU A 55 16.02 3.58 4.04
N LEU A 56 15.66 4.11 5.21
CA LEU A 56 16.11 3.60 6.49
C LEU A 56 15.47 2.22 6.73
N GLN A 57 16.11 1.20 6.23
CA GLN A 57 15.88 -0.18 6.66
C GLN A 57 16.70 -0.38 7.93
N TYR A 58 16.23 -1.25 8.84
CA TYR A 58 16.90 -1.55 10.10
C TYR A 58 18.43 -1.52 9.95
N PRO A 59 19.16 -0.81 10.86
CA PRO A 59 20.59 -0.62 10.69
C PRO A 59 21.29 -1.97 10.59
N VAL A 60 21.87 -2.23 9.43
CA VAL A 60 22.77 -3.37 9.27
C VAL A 60 24.08 -2.98 9.96
N PRO A 61 24.51 -3.69 11.01
CA PRO A 61 25.76 -3.39 11.68
C PRO A 61 26.92 -3.47 10.67
N GLY A 62 27.61 -2.34 10.46
CA GLY A 62 28.78 -2.28 9.59
C GLY A 62 28.59 -1.58 8.22
N SER A 63 27.41 -1.08 7.88
CA SER A 63 27.23 -0.25 6.68
C SER A 63 27.67 1.20 6.98
N THR A 64 28.82 1.59 6.44
CA THR A 64 29.46 2.90 6.68
C THR A 64 29.16 3.96 5.62
N GLU A 65 28.35 3.67 4.62
CA GLU A 65 28.15 4.58 3.50
C GLU A 65 26.65 4.83 3.25
N SER A 66 26.06 5.72 4.00
CA SER A 66 24.87 6.40 3.50
C SER A 66 25.05 7.91 3.64
N TYR A 67 25.03 8.59 2.52
CA TYR A 67 25.10 10.05 2.45
C TYR A 67 23.92 10.70 3.18
N GLY A 68 22.77 10.05 3.20
CA GLY A 68 21.56 10.42 3.90
C GLY A 68 20.53 9.32 3.83
N THR A 69 19.65 9.29 4.81
CA THR A 69 18.57 8.32 4.89
C THR A 69 17.23 9.02 4.92
N TYR A 70 16.19 8.35 4.44
CA TYR A 70 14.82 8.79 4.59
C TYR A 70 13.96 7.66 5.17
N SER A 71 12.91 8.04 5.86
CA SER A 71 11.87 7.10 6.31
C SER A 71 10.50 7.55 5.77
N ILE A 72 9.70 6.58 5.33
CA ILE A 72 8.31 6.82 4.91
C ILE A 72 7.42 6.68 6.13
N ARG A 73 6.58 7.68 6.35
CA ARG A 73 5.61 7.67 7.44
C ARG A 73 4.23 7.99 6.91
N LYS A 74 3.23 7.44 7.57
CA LYS A 74 1.83 7.76 7.33
C LYS A 74 1.37 8.72 8.41
N GLY A 75 0.73 9.81 8.02
CA GLY A 75 0.16 10.77 8.95
C GLY A 75 -0.97 10.14 9.76
N GLY A 76 -1.10 10.58 10.99
CA GLY A 76 -1.97 9.96 11.98
C GLY A 76 -1.24 8.90 12.80
N CYS A 77 -1.59 8.81 14.05
CA CYS A 77 -1.06 7.78 14.93
C CYS A 77 -1.73 6.46 14.55
N GLU A 78 -0.97 5.40 14.26
CA GLU A 78 -1.55 4.06 13.96
C GLU A 78 -2.44 3.53 15.10
N ARG A 79 -2.31 4.11 16.29
CA ARG A 79 -3.11 3.76 17.48
C ARG A 79 -4.47 4.46 17.52
N PHE A 80 -4.69 5.48 16.70
CA PHE A 80 -5.90 6.29 16.70
C PHE A 80 -6.54 6.24 15.32
N ASP A 81 -7.86 6.09 15.30
CA ASP A 81 -8.64 6.26 14.08
C ASP A 81 -8.40 7.69 13.55
N SER A 82 -8.21 7.83 12.25
CA SER A 82 -8.04 9.15 11.61
C SER A 82 -9.21 10.11 11.91
N ARG A 83 -10.38 9.56 12.24
CA ARG A 83 -11.56 10.34 12.68
C ARG A 83 -11.36 11.00 14.05
N SER A 84 -10.60 10.37 14.93
CA SER A 84 -10.29 10.89 16.27
C SER A 84 -9.02 11.72 16.33
N ALA A 85 -8.25 11.82 15.23
CA ALA A 85 -7.01 12.59 15.20
C ALA A 85 -7.24 14.08 15.48
N LYS A 86 -8.33 14.66 14.97
CA LYS A 86 -8.73 16.05 15.25
C LYS A 86 -9.12 16.23 16.71
N GLU A 87 -9.89 15.31 17.28
CA GLU A 87 -10.29 15.33 18.70
C GLU A 87 -9.07 15.18 19.60
N LEU A 88 -8.15 14.27 19.28
CA LEU A 88 -6.90 14.10 20.01
C LEU A 88 -6.04 15.35 19.95
N LEU A 89 -5.89 15.96 18.78
CA LEU A 89 -5.13 17.20 18.62
C LEU A 89 -5.79 18.33 19.44
N GLY A 90 -7.11 18.44 19.42
CA GLY A 90 -7.86 19.38 20.24
C GLY A 90 -7.57 19.16 21.73
N TYR A 91 -7.65 17.93 22.21
CA TYR A 91 -7.35 17.58 23.60
C TYR A 91 -5.90 17.93 23.98
N LEU A 92 -4.92 17.65 23.12
CA LEU A 92 -3.52 18.00 23.39
C LEU A 92 -3.29 19.51 23.43
N LEU A 93 -4.00 20.26 22.57
CA LEU A 93 -3.92 21.72 22.59
C LEU A 93 -4.58 22.32 23.85
N ASP A 94 -5.69 21.74 24.32
CA ASP A 94 -6.31 22.15 25.59
C ASP A 94 -5.41 21.85 26.78
N LEU A 95 -4.77 20.67 26.81
CA LEU A 95 -3.81 20.32 27.85
C LEU A 95 -2.60 21.25 27.84
N LEU A 96 -2.08 21.59 26.66
CA LEU A 96 -0.97 22.54 26.52
C LEU A 96 -1.34 23.94 26.99
N ASP A 97 -2.57 24.36 26.73
CA ASP A 97 -3.14 25.64 27.19
C ASP A 97 -3.19 25.70 28.73
N ASP A 98 -3.75 24.66 29.35
CA ASP A 98 -3.84 24.53 30.80
C ASP A 98 -2.46 24.56 31.49
N GLU A 99 -1.50 23.79 30.96
CA GLU A 99 -0.13 23.78 31.48
C GLU A 99 0.58 25.12 31.27
N THR A 100 0.29 25.82 30.17
CA THR A 100 0.85 27.15 29.90
C THR A 100 0.32 28.19 30.91
N HIS A 101 -0.96 28.13 31.24
CA HIS A 101 -1.57 28.98 32.28
C HIS A 101 -0.96 28.68 33.67
N ALA A 102 -0.78 27.40 34.02
CA ALA A 102 -0.14 27.00 35.27
C ALA A 102 1.32 27.52 35.35
N PHE A 103 2.03 27.43 34.23
CA PHE A 103 3.41 27.95 34.12
C PHE A 103 3.47 29.47 34.28
N HIS A 104 2.50 30.19 33.71
CA HIS A 104 2.40 31.64 33.84
C HIS A 104 2.18 32.07 35.28
N ALA A 105 1.43 31.32 36.06
CA ALA A 105 1.13 31.63 37.45
C ALA A 105 2.34 31.50 38.41
N VAL A 106 3.35 30.66 38.05
CA VAL A 106 4.47 30.31 38.91
C VAL A 106 5.78 30.98 38.51
N SER A 107 5.84 31.60 37.33
CA SER A 107 7.11 31.91 36.66
C SER A 107 7.63 33.33 36.82
N SER A 108 8.95 33.53 36.65
CA SER A 108 9.60 34.84 36.57
C SER A 108 9.20 35.61 35.32
N VAL A 109 9.38 36.96 35.34
CA VAL A 109 8.96 37.89 34.28
C VAL A 109 9.40 37.45 32.85
N LYS A 110 10.58 36.85 32.70
CA LYS A 110 11.06 36.36 31.40
C LYS A 110 10.30 35.12 30.92
N LEU A 111 9.92 34.23 31.79
CA LEU A 111 9.12 33.04 31.46
C LEU A 111 7.67 33.39 31.18
N GLN A 112 7.15 34.44 31.80
CA GLN A 112 5.82 34.97 31.52
C GLN A 112 5.71 35.48 30.06
N ALA A 113 6.74 36.11 29.53
CA ALA A 113 6.77 36.54 28.14
C ALA A 113 6.75 35.34 27.14
N LEU A 114 7.47 34.27 27.47
CA LEU A 114 7.46 33.02 26.69
C LEU A 114 6.11 32.30 26.78
N ALA A 115 5.50 32.24 27.94
CA ALA A 115 4.18 31.69 28.14
C ALA A 115 3.13 32.41 27.31
N GLY A 116 3.16 33.77 27.27
CA GLY A 116 2.24 34.54 26.40
C GLY A 116 2.44 34.27 24.90
N GLN A 117 3.68 34.00 24.45
CA GLN A 117 3.93 33.57 23.05
C GLN A 117 3.37 32.16 22.80
N MET A 118 3.49 31.25 23.74
CA MET A 118 2.91 29.92 23.64
C MET A 118 1.38 29.97 23.57
N GLU A 119 0.72 30.76 24.39
CA GLU A 119 -0.74 30.99 24.33
C GLU A 119 -1.18 31.47 22.94
N GLN A 120 -0.48 32.44 22.35
CA GLN A 120 -0.77 32.94 21.01
C GLN A 120 -0.62 31.86 19.95
N LEU A 121 0.47 31.07 20.01
CA LEU A 121 0.71 29.97 19.09
C LEU A 121 -0.36 28.85 19.24
N THR A 122 -0.73 28.52 20.48
CA THR A 122 -1.77 27.53 20.75
C THR A 122 -3.12 27.99 20.22
N ALA A 123 -3.47 29.25 20.38
CA ALA A 123 -4.69 29.83 19.82
C ALA A 123 -4.71 29.79 18.27
N GLN A 124 -3.59 30.12 17.62
CA GLN A 124 -3.45 30.02 16.18
C GLN A 124 -3.55 28.57 15.69
N LEU A 125 -2.96 27.62 16.40
CA LEU A 125 -3.08 26.19 16.06
C LEU A 125 -4.51 25.67 16.25
N LYS A 126 -5.22 26.09 17.32
CA LYS A 126 -6.63 25.75 17.51
C LYS A 126 -7.48 26.27 16.35
N GLN A 127 -7.30 27.53 15.95
CA GLN A 127 -8.03 28.11 14.81
C GLN A 127 -7.70 27.39 13.50
N ALA A 128 -6.43 27.04 13.27
CA ALA A 128 -6.03 26.28 12.09
C ALA A 128 -6.64 24.86 12.09
N THR A 129 -6.70 24.20 13.25
CA THR A 129 -7.28 22.86 13.42
C THR A 129 -8.79 22.87 13.18
N ASP A 130 -9.51 23.91 13.61
CA ASP A 130 -10.94 24.04 13.37
C ASP A 130 -11.25 24.25 11.88
N ASN A 131 -10.38 24.92 11.16
CA ASN A 131 -10.47 25.13 9.73
C ASN A 131 -9.99 23.93 8.89
N MET A 132 -9.38 22.93 9.50
CA MET A 132 -8.99 21.69 8.79
C MET A 132 -10.26 20.94 8.39
N ASN A 133 -10.58 20.97 7.10
CA ASN A 133 -11.56 20.06 6.54
C ASN A 133 -11.12 18.63 6.86
N GLU A 134 -12.09 17.76 7.15
CA GLU A 134 -11.84 16.34 7.36
C GLU A 134 -10.99 15.80 6.20
N TYR A 135 -9.70 15.61 6.45
CA TYR A 135 -8.84 14.89 5.52
C TYR A 135 -9.32 13.44 5.51
N ARG A 136 -9.98 13.06 4.43
CA ARG A 136 -10.49 11.69 4.24
C ARG A 136 -9.40 10.64 4.17
N GLU A 137 -8.15 11.05 3.88
CA GLU A 137 -7.02 10.13 3.78
C GLU A 137 -5.82 10.67 4.56
N THR A 138 -5.19 9.81 5.34
CA THR A 138 -3.97 10.14 6.08
C THR A 138 -2.81 10.34 5.10
N PRO A 139 -2.21 11.54 5.04
CA PRO A 139 -1.16 11.82 4.09
C PRO A 139 0.10 11.01 4.40
N TYR A 140 0.74 10.51 3.35
CA TYR A 140 2.09 9.97 3.45
C TYR A 140 3.10 11.10 3.41
N TYR A 141 4.17 10.97 4.18
CA TYR A 141 5.27 11.92 4.18
C TYR A 141 6.63 11.23 4.36
N LEU A 142 7.65 11.87 3.83
CA LEU A 142 9.03 11.45 4.04
C LEU A 142 9.65 12.28 5.16
N MET A 143 10.33 11.61 6.06
CA MET A 143 11.28 12.25 6.97
C MET A 143 12.68 11.99 6.44
N ILE A 144 13.46 13.04 6.28
CA ILE A 144 14.86 12.95 5.84
C ILE A 144 15.75 13.11 7.06
N ASP A 145 16.60 12.10 7.30
CA ASP A 145 17.63 12.12 8.31
C ASP A 145 18.97 12.47 7.66
N GLN A 146 19.76 13.31 8.33
CA GLN A 146 21.09 13.75 7.88
C GLN A 146 21.11 14.44 6.51
N MET A 147 20.91 15.73 6.53
CA MET A 147 21.26 16.59 5.39
C MET A 147 22.56 17.34 5.66
N SER A 148 23.46 17.31 4.71
CA SER A 148 24.59 18.23 4.69
C SER A 148 24.22 19.46 3.85
N GLY A 149 23.50 20.42 4.44
CA GLY A 149 23.25 21.71 3.84
C GLY A 149 21.81 22.06 3.52
N LYS A 150 21.58 23.32 3.19
CA LYS A 150 20.32 23.87 2.66
C LYS A 150 20.22 23.47 1.20
N GLY A 151 19.20 22.74 0.83
CA GLY A 151 19.07 22.29 -0.55
C GLY A 151 17.63 21.93 -0.94
N GLN A 152 17.45 21.81 -2.23
CA GLN A 152 16.23 21.24 -2.79
C GLN A 152 16.37 19.71 -2.83
N VAL A 153 15.30 19.02 -2.51
CA VAL A 153 15.22 17.56 -2.63
C VAL A 153 14.12 17.20 -3.62
N THR A 154 14.47 16.38 -4.58
CA THR A 154 13.55 15.83 -5.56
C THR A 154 13.20 14.41 -5.20
N VAL A 155 11.91 14.16 -5.00
CA VAL A 155 11.34 12.86 -4.68
C VAL A 155 10.56 12.35 -5.88
N LYS A 156 10.88 11.13 -6.33
CA LYS A 156 10.07 10.38 -7.31
C LYS A 156 9.40 9.23 -6.60
N TYR A 157 8.10 9.08 -6.78
CA TYR A 157 7.31 8.03 -6.11
C TYR A 157 6.19 7.53 -7.01
N TRP A 158 5.82 6.27 -6.79
CA TRP A 158 4.75 5.60 -7.49
C TRP A 158 3.45 5.65 -6.71
N THR A 159 2.36 5.97 -7.39
CA THR A 159 1.00 5.85 -6.88
C THR A 159 0.19 4.86 -7.73
N THR A 160 -0.93 4.42 -7.21
CA THR A 160 -1.88 3.55 -7.90
C THR A 160 -3.30 4.01 -7.65
N HIS A 161 -4.17 3.83 -8.62
CA HIS A 161 -5.61 4.05 -8.46
C HIS A 161 -6.35 2.87 -7.80
N CYS A 162 -5.62 1.89 -7.29
CA CYS A 162 -6.19 0.75 -6.58
C CYS A 162 -7.31 0.04 -7.37
N GLU A 163 -8.48 -0.09 -6.76
CA GLU A 163 -9.64 -0.79 -7.33
C GLU A 163 -10.28 -0.05 -8.50
N THR A 164 -10.15 1.29 -8.56
CA THR A 164 -10.73 2.08 -9.66
C THR A 164 -10.11 1.78 -11.01
N GLY A 165 -8.92 1.21 -11.04
CA GLY A 165 -8.26 0.72 -12.24
C GLY A 165 -8.74 -0.67 -12.71
N ASN A 166 -9.66 -1.32 -11.99
CA ASN A 166 -10.23 -2.60 -12.39
C ASN A 166 -11.38 -2.44 -13.38
N GLN A 167 -11.71 -3.54 -14.07
CA GLN A 167 -12.85 -3.64 -14.98
C GLN A 167 -12.81 -2.72 -16.22
N ILE A 168 -11.64 -2.17 -16.55
CA ILE A 168 -11.47 -1.51 -17.85
C ILE A 168 -11.47 -2.61 -18.92
N GLN A 169 -12.40 -2.53 -19.85
CA GLN A 169 -12.65 -3.60 -20.82
C GLN A 169 -11.50 -3.78 -21.80
N ALA A 170 -11.33 -5.01 -22.27
CA ALA A 170 -10.46 -5.31 -23.40
C ALA A 170 -10.90 -4.50 -24.65
N GLY A 171 -9.93 -4.04 -25.44
CA GLY A 171 -10.17 -3.22 -26.63
C GLY A 171 -10.18 -1.71 -26.38
N VAL A 172 -10.11 -1.27 -25.12
CA VAL A 172 -9.97 0.17 -24.82
C VAL A 172 -8.60 0.66 -25.33
N GLU A 173 -8.64 1.71 -26.13
CA GLU A 173 -7.44 2.37 -26.66
C GLU A 173 -6.70 3.11 -25.55
N LEU A 174 -5.38 3.01 -25.56
CA LEU A 174 -4.49 3.68 -24.62
C LEU A 174 -3.77 4.84 -25.32
N SER A 175 -3.69 5.96 -24.66
CA SER A 175 -2.91 7.10 -25.14
C SER A 175 -1.48 7.05 -24.59
N PRO A 176 -0.44 7.13 -25.44
CA PRO A 176 0.93 7.18 -24.96
C PRO A 176 1.19 8.47 -24.19
N TYR A 177 1.81 8.37 -23.03
CA TYR A 177 2.24 9.51 -22.23
C TYR A 177 3.74 9.76 -22.43
N ALA A 178 4.11 10.97 -22.85
CA ALA A 178 5.49 11.43 -23.00
C ALA A 178 6.39 10.58 -23.92
N THR A 179 5.84 9.82 -24.87
CA THR A 179 6.63 9.08 -25.86
C THR A 179 6.13 9.33 -27.28
N THR A 180 7.07 9.49 -28.22
CA THR A 180 6.77 9.68 -29.66
C THR A 180 6.96 8.39 -30.49
N TYR A 181 7.41 7.33 -29.84
CA TYR A 181 7.80 6.09 -30.55
C TYR A 181 6.69 5.06 -30.67
N LEU A 182 5.55 5.28 -30.00
CA LEU A 182 4.42 4.37 -30.02
C LEU A 182 3.30 4.95 -30.89
N ASP A 183 2.79 4.14 -31.82
CA ASP A 183 1.60 4.52 -32.60
C ASP A 183 0.34 4.37 -31.71
N PRO A 184 -0.36 5.49 -31.39
CA PRO A 184 -1.54 5.46 -30.55
C PRO A 184 -2.63 4.51 -31.02
N LYS A 185 -2.75 4.31 -32.34
CA LYS A 185 -3.79 3.46 -32.95
C LYS A 185 -3.56 1.98 -32.69
N THR A 186 -2.37 1.58 -32.29
CA THR A 186 -2.01 0.19 -32.02
C THR A 186 -2.01 -0.16 -30.55
N LEU A 187 -2.19 0.86 -29.67
CA LEU A 187 -2.19 0.68 -28.23
C LEU A 187 -3.61 0.39 -27.74
N ALA A 188 -3.88 -0.86 -27.44
CA ALA A 188 -5.16 -1.26 -26.86
C ALA A 188 -4.96 -2.32 -25.77
N LEU A 189 -5.87 -2.36 -24.80
CA LEU A 189 -5.90 -3.41 -23.79
C LEU A 189 -6.34 -4.73 -24.46
N VAL A 190 -5.52 -5.77 -24.31
CA VAL A 190 -5.82 -7.12 -24.83
C VAL A 190 -6.78 -7.87 -23.90
N SER A 191 -6.76 -7.57 -22.62
CA SER A 191 -7.62 -8.18 -21.59
C SER A 191 -8.20 -7.12 -20.67
N THR A 192 -9.34 -7.43 -20.07
CA THR A 192 -9.94 -6.59 -19.02
C THR A 192 -8.99 -6.48 -17.84
N THR A 193 -8.84 -5.27 -17.29
CA THR A 193 -7.98 -5.01 -16.14
C THR A 193 -8.55 -5.63 -14.86
N TYR A 194 -7.69 -6.22 -14.05
CA TYR A 194 -8.06 -6.91 -12.83
C TYR A 194 -6.92 -6.91 -11.79
N GLY A 195 -7.26 -7.01 -10.51
CA GLY A 195 -6.30 -7.24 -9.44
C GLY A 195 -5.85 -6.01 -8.68
N GLY A 196 -6.38 -4.82 -9.03
CA GLY A 196 -6.19 -3.63 -8.19
C GLY A 196 -6.88 -3.80 -6.85
N LYS A 197 -6.17 -3.51 -5.75
CA LYS A 197 -6.68 -3.57 -4.37
C LYS A 197 -6.29 -2.31 -3.62
N GLN A 198 -7.11 -1.92 -2.66
CA GLN A 198 -6.73 -0.90 -1.70
C GLN A 198 -5.65 -1.41 -0.75
N ALA A 199 -4.98 -0.48 -0.07
CA ALA A 199 -4.04 -0.85 0.98
C ALA A 199 -4.76 -1.72 2.03
N PRO A 200 -4.13 -2.82 2.49
CA PRO A 200 -4.77 -3.74 3.42
C PRO A 200 -5.08 -3.05 4.74
N LYS A 201 -6.26 -3.32 5.28
CA LYS A 201 -6.68 -2.84 6.60
C LYS A 201 -5.92 -3.62 7.70
N ASN A 202 -5.91 -3.09 8.92
CA ASN A 202 -5.20 -3.70 10.06
C ASN A 202 -5.51 -5.18 10.25
N ARG A 203 -6.75 -5.61 10.03
CA ARG A 203 -7.15 -7.01 10.13
C ARG A 203 -6.53 -7.88 9.04
N GLU A 204 -6.49 -7.40 7.83
CA GLU A 204 -5.87 -8.09 6.69
C GLU A 204 -4.34 -8.13 6.84
N LEU A 205 -3.73 -7.07 7.40
CA LEU A 205 -2.31 -7.05 7.72
C LEU A 205 -1.95 -8.18 8.71
N ILE A 206 -2.80 -8.44 9.70
CA ILE A 206 -2.59 -9.56 10.64
C ILE A 206 -2.56 -10.90 9.88
N ASP A 207 -3.47 -11.11 8.95
CA ASP A 207 -3.53 -12.34 8.15
C ASP A 207 -2.31 -12.46 7.20
N ILE A 208 -1.86 -11.35 6.63
CA ILE A 208 -0.63 -11.29 5.82
C ILE A 208 0.61 -11.65 6.66
N TYR A 209 0.74 -11.07 7.86
CA TYR A 209 1.86 -11.37 8.75
C TYR A 209 1.81 -12.81 9.26
N LYS A 210 0.64 -13.32 9.63
CA LYS A 210 0.47 -14.73 10.01
C LYS A 210 0.93 -15.67 8.91
N TYR A 211 0.51 -15.42 7.67
CA TYR A 211 0.98 -16.21 6.54
C TYR A 211 2.50 -16.15 6.41
N GLY A 212 3.09 -14.95 6.47
CA GLY A 212 4.54 -14.79 6.37
C GLY A 212 5.32 -15.55 7.45
N ILE A 213 4.87 -15.51 8.70
CA ILE A 213 5.51 -16.17 9.83
C ILE A 213 5.34 -17.71 9.75
N ILE A 214 4.16 -18.19 9.39
CA ILE A 214 3.85 -19.64 9.39
C ILE A 214 4.47 -20.32 8.18
N SER A 215 4.29 -19.78 6.99
CA SER A 215 4.68 -20.43 5.74
C SER A 215 6.08 -20.08 5.25
N HIS A 216 6.68 -18.98 5.76
CA HIS A 216 7.93 -18.41 5.21
C HIS A 216 7.88 -18.22 3.68
N GLY A 217 6.69 -17.91 3.14
CA GLY A 217 6.46 -17.75 1.72
C GLY A 217 6.36 -19.03 0.88
N ARG A 218 6.35 -20.22 1.55
CA ARG A 218 6.20 -21.52 0.89
C ARG A 218 4.91 -22.20 1.36
N VAL A 219 4.20 -22.79 0.42
CA VAL A 219 2.95 -23.49 0.69
C VAL A 219 3.19 -25.01 0.64
N LEU A 220 3.20 -25.64 1.81
CA LEU A 220 3.49 -27.07 1.95
C LEU A 220 2.33 -27.84 2.59
N THR A 221 1.62 -27.22 3.52
CA THR A 221 0.54 -27.85 4.29
C THR A 221 -0.83 -27.32 3.89
N GLN A 222 -1.89 -28.01 4.30
CA GLN A 222 -3.26 -27.52 4.11
C GLN A 222 -3.49 -26.18 4.82
N ASN A 223 -2.90 -25.99 5.99
CA ASN A 223 -2.99 -24.73 6.72
C ASN A 223 -2.29 -23.58 5.97
N ASP A 224 -1.18 -23.85 5.28
CA ASP A 224 -0.51 -22.85 4.47
C ASP A 224 -1.38 -22.44 3.27
N ILE A 225 -2.04 -23.41 2.62
CA ILE A 225 -2.99 -23.15 1.53
C ILE A 225 -4.15 -22.28 2.04
N ALA A 226 -4.75 -22.61 3.19
CA ALA A 226 -5.83 -21.84 3.77
C ALA A 226 -5.40 -20.41 4.13
N SER A 227 -4.21 -20.29 4.76
CA SER A 227 -3.63 -18.98 5.13
C SER A 227 -3.29 -18.14 3.90
N PHE A 228 -2.79 -18.78 2.84
CA PHE A 228 -2.54 -18.12 1.55
C PHE A 228 -3.84 -17.58 0.95
N CYS A 229 -4.88 -18.42 0.88
CA CYS A 229 -6.19 -17.99 0.35
C CYS A 229 -6.78 -16.85 1.19
N LYS A 230 -6.63 -16.89 2.51
CA LYS A 230 -7.09 -15.83 3.40
C LYS A 230 -6.33 -14.51 3.17
N LYS A 231 -5.02 -14.58 3.01
CA LYS A 231 -4.18 -13.42 2.64
C LYS A 231 -4.60 -12.81 1.30
N GLU A 232 -4.89 -13.65 0.28
CA GLU A 232 -5.21 -13.18 -1.07
C GLU A 232 -6.61 -12.61 -1.19
N LEU A 233 -7.59 -13.21 -0.53
CA LEU A 233 -9.01 -12.86 -0.63
C LEU A 233 -9.52 -11.97 0.50
N GLY A 234 -8.79 -11.88 1.61
CA GLY A 234 -9.14 -11.01 2.73
C GLY A 234 -10.53 -11.28 3.30
N GLU A 235 -11.32 -10.23 3.42
CA GLU A 235 -12.68 -10.28 3.97
C GLU A 235 -13.71 -10.99 3.05
N LEU A 236 -13.40 -11.13 1.76
CA LEU A 236 -14.27 -11.86 0.82
C LEU A 236 -14.37 -13.35 1.16
N LEU A 237 -13.32 -13.91 1.77
CA LEU A 237 -13.24 -15.32 2.10
C LEU A 237 -13.83 -15.61 3.48
N LEU A 238 -14.91 -16.35 3.53
CA LEU A 238 -15.51 -16.82 4.77
C LEU A 238 -14.83 -18.11 5.26
N ARG A 239 -14.66 -19.08 4.37
CA ARG A 239 -14.14 -20.41 4.72
C ARG A 239 -13.36 -21.01 3.55
N THR A 240 -12.33 -21.79 3.87
CA THR A 240 -11.57 -22.62 2.93
C THR A 240 -11.63 -24.06 3.36
N GLU A 241 -11.98 -24.95 2.45
CA GLU A 241 -11.89 -26.39 2.65
C GLU A 241 -10.92 -26.97 1.63
N ILE A 242 -10.03 -27.85 2.09
CA ILE A 242 -9.02 -28.46 1.23
C ILE A 242 -9.21 -29.96 1.26
N ARG A 243 -9.41 -30.53 0.07
CA ARG A 243 -9.61 -31.95 -0.13
C ARG A 243 -8.54 -32.52 -1.05
N ASN A 244 -8.25 -33.80 -0.90
CA ASN A 244 -7.40 -34.49 -1.86
C ASN A 244 -8.30 -35.10 -2.94
N GLY A 245 -8.01 -34.79 -4.19
CA GLY A 245 -8.70 -35.29 -5.36
C GLY A 245 -7.77 -36.05 -6.27
N VAL A 246 -8.35 -36.58 -7.35
CA VAL A 246 -7.62 -37.28 -8.41
C VAL A 246 -8.20 -36.82 -9.74
N GLU A 247 -7.33 -36.58 -10.71
CA GLU A 247 -7.70 -36.17 -12.08
C GLU A 247 -6.93 -36.97 -13.11
N ILE A 248 -7.50 -37.12 -14.27
CA ILE A 248 -6.80 -37.70 -15.42
C ILE A 248 -5.85 -36.64 -16.00
N SER A 249 -4.55 -36.95 -16.05
CA SER A 249 -3.58 -36.03 -16.65
C SER A 249 -3.92 -35.70 -18.10
N PRO A 250 -3.76 -34.44 -18.51
CA PRO A 250 -3.82 -34.09 -19.94
C PRO A 250 -2.69 -34.75 -20.75
N VAL A 251 -1.66 -35.25 -20.09
CA VAL A 251 -0.58 -36.01 -20.71
C VAL A 251 -0.90 -37.50 -20.64
N PRO A 252 -1.18 -38.17 -21.77
CA PRO A 252 -1.66 -39.57 -21.78
C PRO A 252 -0.75 -40.58 -21.07
N THR A 253 0.54 -40.29 -20.93
CA THR A 253 1.53 -41.16 -20.31
C THR A 253 1.54 -41.10 -18.78
N GLU A 254 0.93 -40.10 -18.16
CA GLU A 254 0.96 -39.90 -16.73
C GLU A 254 -0.22 -40.58 -15.98
N GLY A 255 -1.31 -40.86 -16.68
CA GLY A 255 -2.48 -41.51 -16.12
C GLY A 255 -3.23 -40.63 -15.09
N LEU A 256 -3.44 -41.13 -13.89
CA LEU A 256 -4.11 -40.42 -12.81
C LEU A 256 -3.11 -39.62 -11.98
N ILE A 257 -3.36 -38.33 -11.89
CA ILE A 257 -2.57 -37.40 -11.05
C ILE A 257 -3.34 -37.04 -9.80
N ARG A 258 -2.62 -36.86 -8.68
CA ARG A 258 -3.21 -36.36 -7.44
C ARG A 258 -3.41 -34.87 -7.53
N THR A 259 -4.57 -34.39 -7.09
CA THR A 259 -4.91 -32.97 -7.06
C THR A 259 -5.21 -32.50 -5.62
N LYS A 260 -5.00 -31.22 -5.38
CA LYS A 260 -5.47 -30.52 -4.19
C LYS A 260 -6.68 -29.68 -4.58
N GLU A 261 -7.85 -30.11 -4.11
CA GLU A 261 -9.10 -29.39 -4.36
C GLU A 261 -9.29 -28.32 -3.28
N VAL A 262 -9.32 -27.07 -3.69
CA VAL A 262 -9.47 -25.91 -2.80
C VAL A 262 -10.86 -25.34 -3.00
N HIS A 263 -11.74 -25.56 -2.03
CA HIS A 263 -13.10 -25.04 -2.00
C HIS A 263 -13.11 -23.72 -1.22
N LEU A 264 -13.47 -22.64 -1.89
CA LEU A 264 -13.51 -21.29 -1.34
C LEU A 264 -14.96 -20.87 -1.17
N VAL A 265 -15.40 -20.65 0.05
CA VAL A 265 -16.72 -20.10 0.36
C VAL A 265 -16.60 -18.59 0.49
N LEU A 266 -17.22 -17.85 -0.43
CA LEU A 266 -17.20 -16.40 -0.46
C LEU A 266 -18.46 -15.81 0.18
N GLY A 267 -18.28 -14.68 0.89
CA GLY A 267 -19.37 -13.95 1.53
C GLY A 267 -20.16 -13.06 0.58
N THR A 268 -19.53 -12.66 -0.53
CA THR A 268 -20.15 -11.76 -1.53
C THR A 268 -20.05 -12.39 -2.90
N LYS A 269 -21.12 -12.29 -3.67
CA LYS A 269 -21.18 -12.79 -5.04
C LYS A 269 -20.34 -11.86 -5.95
N LEU A 270 -19.54 -12.46 -6.82
CA LEU A 270 -18.74 -11.74 -7.81
C LEU A 270 -19.61 -11.25 -8.97
N ASP A 271 -19.16 -10.19 -9.65
CA ASP A 271 -19.91 -9.51 -10.71
C ASP A 271 -19.96 -10.27 -12.06
N GLY A 272 -19.82 -11.56 -12.03
CA GLY A 272 -20.02 -12.41 -13.20
C GLY A 272 -18.99 -13.52 -13.39
N PRO A 273 -19.25 -14.44 -14.35
CA PRO A 273 -18.41 -15.61 -14.56
C PRO A 273 -17.00 -15.28 -15.06
N SER A 274 -16.83 -14.14 -15.71
CA SER A 274 -15.53 -13.66 -16.19
C SER A 274 -14.60 -13.32 -15.01
N GLN A 275 -15.11 -12.63 -14.00
CA GLN A 275 -14.37 -12.24 -12.81
C GLN A 275 -14.02 -13.47 -11.94
N GLU A 276 -14.99 -14.41 -11.84
CA GLU A 276 -14.75 -15.68 -11.14
C GLU A 276 -13.61 -16.47 -11.79
N LYS A 277 -13.61 -16.57 -13.11
CA LYS A 277 -12.55 -17.25 -13.85
C LYS A 277 -11.19 -16.58 -13.65
N GLN A 278 -11.12 -15.26 -13.78
CA GLN A 278 -9.88 -14.50 -13.56
C GLN A 278 -9.35 -14.67 -12.15
N MET A 279 -10.23 -14.65 -11.15
CA MET A 279 -9.85 -14.91 -9.76
C MET A 279 -9.26 -16.32 -9.57
N LYS A 280 -9.92 -17.34 -10.11
CA LYS A 280 -9.42 -18.74 -10.08
C LYS A 280 -8.06 -18.86 -10.75
N ASP A 281 -7.90 -18.30 -11.95
CA ASP A 281 -6.64 -18.37 -12.70
C ASP A 281 -5.51 -17.63 -11.99
N SER A 282 -5.79 -16.46 -11.41
CA SER A 282 -4.83 -15.68 -10.63
C SER A 282 -4.40 -16.42 -9.36
N LEU A 283 -5.36 -16.94 -8.59
CA LEU A 283 -5.06 -17.71 -7.39
C LEU A 283 -4.29 -18.98 -7.71
N HIS A 284 -4.67 -19.71 -8.76
CA HIS A 284 -3.97 -20.90 -9.20
C HIS A 284 -2.51 -20.59 -9.54
N THR A 285 -2.27 -19.56 -10.35
CA THR A 285 -0.90 -19.17 -10.76
C THR A 285 -0.05 -18.79 -9.56
N ARG A 286 -0.57 -17.98 -8.65
CA ARG A 286 0.16 -17.50 -7.47
C ARG A 286 0.38 -18.60 -6.43
N LEU A 287 -0.60 -19.47 -6.24
CA LEU A 287 -0.51 -20.62 -5.32
C LEU A 287 0.53 -21.62 -5.83
N SER A 288 0.51 -21.93 -7.13
CA SER A 288 1.49 -22.81 -7.77
C SER A 288 2.90 -22.25 -7.69
N ALA A 289 3.08 -20.94 -7.84
CA ALA A 289 4.40 -20.30 -7.74
C ALA A 289 5.03 -20.40 -6.33
N CYS A 290 4.20 -20.56 -5.28
CA CYS A 290 4.67 -20.70 -3.89
C CYS A 290 4.71 -22.16 -3.41
N SER A 291 4.31 -23.10 -4.24
CA SER A 291 4.13 -24.53 -3.91
C SER A 291 5.13 -25.41 -4.65
N PRO A 292 5.39 -26.64 -4.18
CA PRO A 292 6.14 -27.63 -4.94
C PRO A 292 5.44 -27.96 -6.27
N ASP A 293 6.21 -28.23 -7.31
CA ASP A 293 5.70 -28.60 -8.65
C ASP A 293 4.83 -29.87 -8.67
N THR A 294 4.89 -30.64 -7.60
CA THR A 294 4.07 -31.87 -7.43
C THR A 294 2.63 -31.58 -7.01
N PHE A 295 2.31 -30.34 -6.66
CA PHE A 295 0.96 -29.97 -6.24
C PHE A 295 0.16 -29.45 -7.45
N ASN A 296 -0.85 -30.22 -7.83
CA ASN A 296 -1.83 -29.81 -8.83
C ASN A 296 -3.08 -29.30 -8.13
N TYR A 297 -3.41 -28.02 -8.37
CA TYR A 297 -4.52 -27.36 -7.69
C TYR A 297 -5.76 -27.32 -8.59
N ARG A 298 -6.93 -27.57 -7.96
CA ARG A 298 -8.25 -27.28 -8.53
C ARG A 298 -8.99 -26.35 -7.59
N ILE A 299 -9.42 -25.20 -8.08
CA ILE A 299 -10.06 -24.17 -7.27
C ILE A 299 -11.56 -24.13 -7.58
N PHE A 300 -12.36 -24.31 -6.55
CA PHE A 300 -13.81 -24.23 -6.59
C PHE A 300 -14.28 -23.03 -5.79
N ILE A 301 -15.21 -22.25 -6.34
CA ILE A 301 -15.81 -21.12 -5.64
C ILE A 301 -17.27 -21.47 -5.36
N GLU A 302 -17.64 -21.33 -4.12
CA GLU A 302 -18.98 -21.50 -3.60
C GLU A 302 -19.43 -20.21 -2.94
N TYR A 303 -20.70 -19.91 -2.99
CA TYR A 303 -21.25 -18.71 -2.36
C TYR A 303 -22.07 -19.13 -1.16
N ASN A 304 -21.93 -18.37 -0.05
CA ASN A 304 -22.79 -18.60 1.11
C ASN A 304 -24.19 -18.11 0.75
N ASN A 305 -25.07 -19.05 0.42
CA ASN A 305 -26.50 -18.79 0.25
C ASN A 305 -27.12 -18.77 1.66
N ALA A 306 -26.92 -17.68 2.40
CA ALA A 306 -27.65 -17.41 3.64
C ALA A 306 -28.83 -16.49 3.38
#